data_16959a9916c61d741860ae76df7b1096
#
_entry.id   16959a9916c61d741860ae76df7b1096
#
_cell.length_a   1.000
_cell.length_b   1.000
_cell.length_c   1.000
_cell.angle_alpha   90.00
_cell.angle_beta   90.00
_cell.angle_gamma   90.00
#
_symmetry.space_group_name_H-M   'P 1'
#
loop_
_entity.id
_entity.type
_entity.pdbx_description
1 polymer ?
#
loop_
_entity_poly.entity_id
_entity_poly.type
_entity_poly.pdbx_seq_one_letter_code
_entity_poly.pdbx_strand_id
1 'polypeptide(L)'
;MATSKFDELRTKTERELVRLIDTELNFGIREARHALDSDLRDFAADHYFSAQQAYARAARLIPVMEEIPGDQQEREERLGHLREMLDGLSVLGSTSTPTSENIAPLARALWKARGCPEGSPEDDWLRAEEALMSHRELHAACC
;
A
#
# COMPACT_ATOMS: atom_id res chain seq x y z
N MET A 1 42.04 -13.38 9.38
CA MET A 1 41.85 -11.98 9.80
C MET A 1 40.63 -11.86 10.67
N ALA A 2 40.77 -11.39 11.89
CA ALA A 2 39.63 -11.22 12.76
C ALA A 2 38.83 -9.99 12.29
N THR A 3 37.61 -10.20 11.85
CA THR A 3 36.63 -9.12 11.68
C THR A 3 36.48 -8.41 13.02
N SER A 4 36.57 -7.09 13.02
CA SER A 4 36.39 -6.31 14.22
C SER A 4 35.01 -6.60 14.81
N LYS A 5 34.90 -6.71 16.12
CA LYS A 5 33.64 -6.85 16.83
C LYS A 5 32.63 -5.75 16.43
N PHE A 6 33.16 -4.61 16.03
CA PHE A 6 32.40 -3.48 15.51
C PHE A 6 31.77 -3.81 14.13
N ASP A 7 32.51 -4.46 13.23
CA ASP A 7 32.01 -4.86 11.91
C ASP A 7 30.93 -5.93 12.03
N GLU A 8 31.05 -6.85 12.97
CA GLU A 8 30.02 -7.86 13.25
C GLU A 8 28.73 -7.22 13.75
N LEU A 9 28.83 -6.26 14.67
CA LEU A 9 27.67 -5.53 15.18
C LEU A 9 27.00 -4.70 14.09
N ARG A 10 27.77 -4.02 13.25
CA ARG A 10 27.27 -3.26 12.12
C ARG A 10 26.50 -4.15 11.17
N THR A 11 27.09 -5.25 10.73
CA THR A 11 26.44 -6.22 9.80
C THR A 11 25.16 -6.78 10.41
N LYS A 12 25.15 -7.05 11.71
CA LYS A 12 23.94 -7.54 12.39
C LYS A 12 22.84 -6.48 12.38
N THR A 13 23.17 -5.24 12.70
CA THR A 13 22.22 -4.12 12.71
C THR A 13 21.64 -3.87 11.32
N GLU A 14 22.47 -3.91 10.29
CA GLU A 14 22.05 -3.77 8.88
C GLU A 14 21.05 -4.88 8.47
N ARG A 15 21.33 -6.12 8.84
CA ARG A 15 20.42 -7.25 8.58
C ARG A 15 19.07 -7.11 9.30
N GLU A 16 19.09 -6.67 10.55
CA GLU A 16 17.85 -6.44 11.33
C GLU A 16 17.03 -5.29 10.71
N LEU A 17 17.68 -4.23 10.24
CA LEU A 17 17.01 -3.13 9.57
C LEU A 17 16.34 -3.58 8.25
N VAL A 18 17.06 -4.36 7.44
CA VAL A 18 16.52 -4.96 6.21
C VAL A 18 15.27 -5.79 6.51
N ARG A 19 15.34 -6.67 7.50
CA ARG A 19 14.21 -7.51 7.91
C ARG A 19 13.02 -6.69 8.37
N LEU A 20 13.27 -5.62 9.14
CA LEU A 20 12.22 -4.75 9.63
C LEU A 20 11.49 -4.07 8.47
N ILE A 21 12.21 -3.52 7.52
CA ILE A 21 11.63 -2.87 6.34
C ILE A 21 10.83 -3.87 5.51
N ASP A 22 11.37 -5.05 5.23
CA ASP A 22 10.67 -6.09 4.47
C ASP A 22 9.41 -6.56 5.18
N THR A 23 9.46 -6.68 6.50
CA THR A 23 8.30 -7.03 7.33
C THR A 23 7.22 -5.94 7.25
N GLU A 24 7.57 -4.67 7.38
CA GLU A 24 6.64 -3.55 7.29
C GLU A 24 6.01 -3.45 5.89
N LEU A 25 6.80 -3.60 4.82
CA LEU A 25 6.29 -3.58 3.46
C LEU A 25 5.33 -4.75 3.18
N ASN A 26 5.68 -5.96 3.60
CA ASN A 26 4.81 -7.13 3.45
C ASN A 26 3.51 -6.98 4.24
N PHE A 27 3.60 -6.50 5.46
CA PHE A 27 2.45 -6.23 6.31
C PHE A 27 1.53 -5.17 5.67
N GLY A 28 2.10 -4.02 5.28
CA GLY A 28 1.35 -2.92 4.68
C GLY A 28 0.64 -3.32 3.37
N ILE A 29 1.34 -4.04 2.48
CA ILE A 29 0.77 -4.54 1.22
C ILE A 29 -0.36 -5.53 1.49
N ARG A 30 -0.19 -6.42 2.46
CA ARG A 30 -1.23 -7.38 2.85
C ARG A 30 -2.47 -6.67 3.40
N GLU A 31 -2.30 -5.72 4.30
CA GLU A 31 -3.40 -4.95 4.88
C GLU A 31 -4.13 -4.10 3.81
N ALA A 32 -3.38 -3.44 2.94
CA ALA A 32 -3.97 -2.68 1.83
C ALA A 32 -4.75 -3.60 0.87
N ARG A 33 -4.23 -4.80 0.58
CA ARG A 33 -4.93 -5.80 -0.23
C ARG A 33 -6.20 -6.29 0.45
N HIS A 34 -6.16 -6.58 1.75
CA HIS A 34 -7.37 -6.94 2.51
C HIS A 34 -8.43 -5.84 2.47
N ALA A 35 -8.03 -4.57 2.57
CA ALA A 35 -8.95 -3.45 2.45
C ALA A 35 -9.59 -3.36 1.05
N LEU A 36 -8.86 -3.72 0.00
CA LEU A 36 -9.35 -3.73 -1.39
C LEU A 36 -10.19 -4.98 -1.74
N ASP A 37 -9.87 -6.14 -1.12
CA ASP A 37 -10.56 -7.42 -1.36
C ASP A 37 -11.81 -7.59 -0.49
N SER A 38 -11.87 -6.94 0.66
CA SER A 38 -13.09 -6.86 1.45
C SER A 38 -14.18 -6.22 0.59
N ASP A 39 -15.42 -6.64 0.75
CA ASP A 39 -16.53 -5.98 0.07
C ASP A 39 -16.33 -4.47 0.23
N LEU A 40 -16.07 -3.77 -0.89
CA LEU A 40 -15.74 -2.34 -0.86
C LEU A 40 -16.84 -1.49 -0.21
N ARG A 41 -18.00 -2.10 0.08
CA ARG A 41 -19.07 -1.53 0.90
C ARG A 41 -18.74 -1.47 2.39
N ASP A 42 -18.00 -2.49 2.87
CA ASP A 42 -17.54 -2.59 4.25
C ASP A 42 -16.05 -2.22 4.32
N PHE A 43 -15.72 -1.01 3.88
CA PHE A 43 -14.35 -0.49 3.92
C PHE A 43 -13.80 -0.61 5.35
N ALA A 44 -12.84 -1.52 5.52
CA ALA A 44 -12.22 -1.75 6.81
C ALA A 44 -11.19 -0.65 7.10
N ALA A 45 -11.64 0.43 7.72
CA ALA A 45 -10.81 1.56 8.13
C ALA A 45 -9.57 1.12 8.93
N ASP A 46 -9.70 0.05 9.70
CA ASP A 46 -8.60 -0.51 10.49
C ASP A 46 -7.49 -1.08 9.61
N HIS A 47 -7.82 -1.77 8.53
CA HIS A 47 -6.83 -2.28 7.56
C HIS A 47 -6.14 -1.15 6.82
N TYR A 48 -6.89 -0.14 6.39
CA TYR A 48 -6.32 1.05 5.76
C TYR A 48 -5.36 1.78 6.69
N PHE A 49 -5.78 2.01 7.94
CA PHE A 49 -4.95 2.67 8.94
C PHE A 49 -3.67 1.87 9.25
N SER A 50 -3.77 0.55 9.38
CA SER A 50 -2.63 -0.35 9.59
C SER A 50 -1.65 -0.30 8.41
N ALA A 51 -2.17 -0.32 7.18
CA ALA A 51 -1.35 -0.21 5.96
C ALA A 51 -0.67 1.16 5.86
N GLN A 52 -1.36 2.23 6.22
CA GLN A 52 -0.82 3.59 6.22
C GLN A 52 0.31 3.75 7.25
N GLN A 53 0.17 3.16 8.43
CA GLN A 53 1.24 3.16 9.44
C GLN A 53 2.46 2.36 9.00
N ALA A 54 2.26 1.19 8.39
CA ALA A 54 3.34 0.39 7.85
C ALA A 54 4.09 1.13 6.73
N TYR A 55 3.37 1.81 5.84
CA TYR A 55 3.95 2.69 4.83
C TYR A 55 4.83 3.79 5.46
N ALA A 56 4.31 4.49 6.46
CA ALA A 56 5.04 5.57 7.12
C ALA A 56 6.32 5.07 7.80
N ARG A 57 6.29 3.90 8.43
CA ARG A 57 7.47 3.28 9.05
C ARG A 57 8.51 2.88 8.01
N ALA A 58 8.10 2.18 6.94
CA ALA A 58 9.00 1.78 5.87
C ALA A 58 9.61 2.99 5.16
N ALA A 59 8.82 4.02 4.86
CA ALA A 59 9.27 5.24 4.21
C ALA A 59 10.34 6.00 5.02
N ARG A 60 10.31 5.90 6.35
CA ARG A 60 11.35 6.50 7.23
C ARG A 60 12.64 5.69 7.24
N LEU A 61 12.54 4.37 7.10
CA LEU A 61 13.68 3.48 7.24
C LEU A 61 14.46 3.29 5.94
N ILE A 62 13.80 3.35 4.79
CA ILE A 62 14.45 3.16 3.48
C ILE A 62 15.60 4.15 3.24
N PRO A 63 15.48 5.46 3.50
CA PRO A 63 16.61 6.39 3.32
C PRO A 63 17.81 6.09 4.22
N VAL A 64 17.59 5.48 5.40
CA VAL A 64 18.68 5.08 6.31
C VAL A 64 19.53 3.97 5.72
N MET A 65 19.00 3.25 4.72
CA MET A 65 19.66 2.13 4.04
C MET A 65 20.50 2.53 2.82
N GLU A 66 20.59 3.81 2.45
CA GLU A 66 21.31 4.24 1.24
C GLU A 66 22.76 3.74 1.19
N GLU A 67 23.37 3.53 2.34
CA GLU A 67 24.74 3.02 2.48
C GLU A 67 24.83 1.48 2.59
N ILE A 68 23.68 0.77 2.64
CA ILE A 68 23.65 -0.68 2.82
C ILE A 68 23.55 -1.35 1.44
N PRO A 69 24.51 -2.18 1.04
CA PRO A 69 24.43 -2.94 -0.24
C PRO A 69 23.22 -3.88 -0.25
N GLY A 70 22.41 -3.84 -1.28
CA GLY A 70 21.29 -4.76 -1.45
C GLY A 70 20.21 -4.23 -2.40
N ASP A 71 19.09 -4.92 -2.46
CA ASP A 71 17.97 -4.64 -3.38
C ASP A 71 17.11 -3.44 -2.92
N GLN A 72 17.74 -2.27 -2.80
CA GLN A 72 17.07 -1.04 -2.41
C GLN A 72 15.98 -0.66 -3.42
N GLN A 73 16.26 -0.84 -4.71
CA GLN A 73 15.32 -0.54 -5.78
C GLN A 73 14.03 -1.37 -5.63
N GLU A 74 14.14 -2.66 -5.33
CA GLU A 74 12.97 -3.53 -5.09
C GLU A 74 12.12 -3.01 -3.92
N ARG A 75 12.76 -2.56 -2.84
CA ARG A 75 12.04 -2.00 -1.69
C ARG A 75 11.36 -0.69 -2.00
N GLU A 76 11.99 0.18 -2.78
CA GLU A 76 11.40 1.43 -3.26
C GLU A 76 10.21 1.17 -4.18
N GLU A 77 10.30 0.19 -5.08
CA GLU A 77 9.20 -0.25 -5.95
C GLU A 77 8.03 -0.80 -5.13
N ARG A 78 8.29 -1.61 -4.12
CA ARG A 78 7.27 -2.14 -3.20
C ARG A 78 6.63 -1.04 -2.36
N LEU A 79 7.41 -0.06 -1.91
CA LEU A 79 6.88 1.12 -1.23
C LEU A 79 5.99 1.95 -2.15
N GLY A 80 6.40 2.15 -3.39
CA GLY A 80 5.60 2.82 -4.43
C GLY A 80 4.29 2.09 -4.72
N HIS A 81 4.34 0.76 -4.80
CA HIS A 81 3.16 -0.09 -4.97
C HIS A 81 2.17 0.07 -3.79
N LEU A 82 2.68 0.02 -2.57
CA LEU A 82 1.85 0.24 -1.37
C LEU A 82 1.24 1.64 -1.36
N ARG A 83 2.00 2.66 -1.73
CA ARG A 83 1.50 4.03 -1.85
C ARG A 83 0.34 4.14 -2.83
N GLU A 84 0.45 3.55 -4.01
CA GLU A 84 -0.62 3.58 -5.01
C GLU A 84 -1.88 2.86 -4.54
N MET A 85 -1.74 1.76 -3.79
CA MET A 85 -2.89 1.09 -3.16
C MET A 85 -3.55 1.99 -2.12
N LEU A 86 -2.77 2.68 -1.29
CA LEU A 86 -3.29 3.62 -0.29
C LEU A 86 -3.96 4.84 -0.92
N ASP A 87 -3.40 5.37 -1.99
CA ASP A 87 -4.00 6.49 -2.74
C ASP A 87 -5.36 6.09 -3.31
N GLY A 88 -5.49 4.88 -3.87
CA GLY A 88 -6.76 4.33 -4.33
C GLY A 88 -7.78 4.18 -3.20
N LEU A 89 -7.35 3.64 -2.05
CA LEU A 89 -8.20 3.49 -0.87
C LEU A 89 -8.64 4.84 -0.27
N SER A 90 -7.79 5.85 -0.30
CA SER A 90 -8.11 7.18 0.23
C SER A 90 -9.28 7.85 -0.49
N VAL A 91 -9.47 7.53 -1.78
CA VAL A 91 -10.58 8.03 -2.59
C VAL A 91 -11.92 7.50 -2.09
N LEU A 92 -11.97 6.29 -1.52
CA LEU A 92 -13.19 5.73 -0.93
C LEU A 92 -13.67 6.53 0.29
N GLY A 93 -12.76 7.15 1.04
CA GLY A 93 -13.09 7.98 2.20
C GLY A 93 -13.57 9.39 1.84
N SER A 94 -13.49 9.80 0.57
CA SER A 94 -13.94 11.12 0.14
C SER A 94 -15.40 11.08 -0.34
N THR A 95 -16.18 12.06 0.09
CA THR A 95 -17.61 12.22 -0.28
C THR A 95 -17.83 12.82 -1.67
N SER A 96 -16.78 12.87 -2.48
CA SER A 96 -16.79 13.49 -3.80
C SER A 96 -17.61 12.69 -4.83
N THR A 97 -18.22 13.39 -5.77
CA THR A 97 -18.87 12.73 -6.91
C THR A 97 -17.85 11.91 -7.70
N PRO A 98 -18.20 10.69 -8.14
CA PRO A 98 -17.31 9.89 -8.97
C PRO A 98 -16.92 10.65 -10.24
N THR A 99 -15.67 11.02 -10.34
CA THR A 99 -15.08 11.64 -11.54
C THR A 99 -13.94 10.74 -12.01
N SER A 100 -13.54 10.91 -13.27
CA SER A 100 -12.40 10.15 -13.80
C SER A 100 -11.14 10.28 -12.94
N GLU A 101 -10.94 11.45 -12.30
CA GLU A 101 -9.82 11.71 -11.40
C GLU A 101 -9.87 10.89 -10.11
N ASN A 102 -11.07 10.56 -9.63
CA ASN A 102 -11.29 9.76 -8.42
C ASN A 102 -11.33 8.26 -8.75
N ILE A 103 -11.91 7.89 -9.88
CA ILE A 103 -12.05 6.48 -10.30
C ILE A 103 -10.70 5.89 -10.68
N ALA A 104 -9.85 6.63 -11.41
CA ALA A 104 -8.59 6.12 -11.92
C ALA A 104 -7.62 5.61 -10.83
N PRO A 105 -7.39 6.32 -9.71
CA PRO A 105 -6.52 5.81 -8.63
C PRO A 105 -7.05 4.52 -8.02
N LEU A 106 -8.35 4.43 -7.78
CA LEU A 106 -8.98 3.24 -7.21
C LEU A 106 -8.95 2.05 -8.18
N ALA A 107 -9.26 2.28 -9.46
CA ALA A 107 -9.18 1.25 -10.49
C ALA A 107 -7.75 0.69 -10.61
N ARG A 108 -6.75 1.57 -10.58
CA ARG A 108 -5.33 1.18 -10.59
C ARG A 108 -4.95 0.36 -9.35
N ALA A 109 -5.42 0.75 -8.17
CA ALA A 109 -5.19 0.01 -6.94
C ALA A 109 -5.82 -1.39 -6.99
N LEU A 110 -7.05 -1.51 -7.49
CA LEU A 110 -7.74 -2.79 -7.70
C LEU A 110 -6.99 -3.69 -8.68
N TRP A 111 -6.54 -3.15 -9.81
CA TRP A 111 -5.73 -3.88 -10.78
C TRP A 111 -4.42 -4.41 -10.18
N LYS A 112 -3.72 -3.56 -9.40
CA LYS A 112 -2.49 -3.97 -8.71
C LYS A 112 -2.73 -5.01 -7.63
N ALA A 113 -3.81 -4.89 -6.86
CA ALA A 113 -4.18 -5.86 -5.83
C ALA A 113 -4.43 -7.26 -6.41
N ARG A 114 -4.92 -7.35 -7.65
CA ARG A 114 -5.11 -8.60 -8.38
C ARG A 114 -3.83 -9.18 -9.02
N GLY A 115 -2.69 -8.51 -8.87
CA GLY A 115 -1.42 -8.95 -9.44
C GLY A 115 -1.20 -8.52 -10.89
N CYS A 116 -1.78 -7.41 -11.32
CA CYS A 116 -1.62 -6.82 -12.65
C CYS A 116 -1.98 -7.78 -13.82
N PRO A 117 -3.17 -8.41 -13.81
CA PRO A 117 -3.54 -9.33 -14.87
C PRO A 117 -3.61 -8.63 -16.23
N GLU A 118 -3.19 -9.34 -17.29
CA GLU A 118 -3.41 -8.87 -18.66
C GLU A 118 -4.90 -8.95 -19.01
N GLY A 119 -5.45 -7.89 -19.56
CA GLY A 119 -6.82 -7.85 -20.05
C GLY A 119 -7.73 -6.88 -19.36
N SER A 120 -8.82 -6.57 -19.47
CA SER A 120 -9.95 -5.79 -18.93
C SER A 120 -9.64 -4.67 -17.93
N PRO A 121 -9.00 -3.57 -18.35
CA PRO A 121 -8.96 -2.37 -17.52
C PRO A 121 -10.37 -1.78 -17.26
N GLU A 122 -11.33 -2.09 -18.13
CA GLU A 122 -12.71 -1.66 -17.99
C GLU A 122 -13.40 -2.29 -16.76
N ASP A 123 -13.12 -3.55 -16.44
CA ASP A 123 -13.72 -4.23 -15.28
C ASP A 123 -13.28 -3.58 -13.97
N ASP A 124 -12.01 -3.20 -13.87
CA ASP A 124 -11.49 -2.50 -12.70
C ASP A 124 -12.02 -1.08 -12.58
N TRP A 125 -12.23 -0.42 -13.73
CA TRP A 125 -12.85 0.89 -13.79
C TRP A 125 -14.29 0.86 -13.31
N LEU A 126 -15.11 -0.05 -13.85
CA LEU A 126 -16.50 -0.22 -13.45
C LEU A 126 -16.64 -0.58 -11.98
N ARG A 127 -15.79 -1.47 -11.47
CA ARG A 127 -15.75 -1.84 -10.05
C ARG A 127 -15.39 -0.66 -9.16
N ALA A 128 -14.43 0.15 -9.57
CA ALA A 128 -14.05 1.36 -8.84
C ALA A 128 -15.18 2.41 -8.83
N GLU A 129 -15.84 2.61 -9.95
CA GLU A 129 -16.99 3.51 -10.08
C GLU A 129 -18.15 3.06 -9.18
N GLU A 130 -18.52 1.78 -9.24
CA GLU A 130 -19.56 1.18 -8.39
C GLU A 130 -19.24 1.33 -6.90
N ALA A 131 -17.99 1.09 -6.51
CA ALA A 131 -17.55 1.25 -5.13
C ALA A 131 -17.70 2.68 -4.63
N LEU A 132 -17.32 3.68 -5.43
CA LEU A 132 -17.45 5.08 -5.09
C LEU A 132 -18.93 5.53 -4.99
N MET A 133 -19.78 5.02 -5.87
CA MET A 133 -21.23 5.29 -5.82
C MET A 133 -21.85 4.69 -4.56
N SER A 134 -21.53 3.44 -4.23
CA SER A 134 -22.06 2.75 -3.05
C SER A 134 -21.64 3.42 -1.75
N HIS A 135 -20.37 3.88 -1.65
CA HIS A 135 -19.88 4.65 -0.50
C HIS A 135 -20.63 5.97 -0.31
N ARG A 136 -20.91 6.66 -1.40
CA ARG A 136 -21.66 7.91 -1.38
C ARG A 136 -23.08 7.72 -0.85
N GLU A 137 -23.79 6.67 -1.28
CA GLU A 137 -25.15 6.37 -0.82
C GLU A 137 -25.19 6.05 0.67
N LEU A 138 -24.21 5.30 1.18
CA LEU A 138 -24.11 4.98 2.61
C LEU A 138 -23.87 6.24 3.46
N HIS A 139 -23.04 7.16 3.01
CA HIS A 139 -22.82 8.44 3.70
C HIS A 139 -24.01 9.38 3.63
N ALA A 140 -24.77 9.38 2.54
CA ALA A 140 -25.98 10.18 2.41
C ALA A 140 -27.11 9.66 3.29
N ALA A 141 -27.15 8.36 3.59
CA ALA A 141 -28.17 7.74 4.45
C ALA A 141 -27.91 7.94 5.95
N CYS A 142 -26.70 8.37 6.35
CA CYS A 142 -26.32 8.63 7.75
C CYS A 142 -26.53 10.09 8.20
N CYS A 143 -27.11 10.93 7.38
CA CYS A 143 -27.45 12.32 7.74
C CYS A 143 -28.89 12.47 8.16
#